data_be8ac2e0b58d7b4d86b280e771c7393f
#
_entry.id   be8ac2e0b58d7b4d86b280e771c7393f
#
_cell.length_a   1.000
_cell.length_b   1.000
_cell.length_c   1.000
_cell.angle_alpha   90.00
_cell.angle_beta   90.00
_cell.angle_gamma   90.00
#
_symmetry.space_group_name_H-M   'P 1'
#
loop_
_entity.id
_entity.type
_entity.pdbx_description
1 polymer ?
#
loop_
_entity_poly.entity_id
_entity_poly.type
_entity_poly.pdbx_seq_one_letter_code
_entity_poly.pdbx_strand_id
1 'polypeptide(L)'
;GDVSIGKLSGNINTIKHQISLLSGNNFWLTVWAENKAHCDLAEELGFCYVGPKITTYGEVHAIYFKSNSPIPRSFPKVESTEYLSIKKIGAITSEFIESVSAKLATLPAFTNHYSNYNKDKAWSALSLRGYRPESDFITKPSEMSDDWKEKNKDVKFELQDTPLYDMFPEVRELLSKYREVHRVRFMQLKPGGGELERHTDQVDKDSGGSKGKLARLHIPIITNPNMIFTVWDTKGTPQKVHMDVGDLWFLDTRKPHQAINNGTDNRIHLVIDAISEGDLYESLVS
;
A
#
# COMPACT_ATOMS: atom_id res chain seq x y z
N GLY A 1 23.51 16.82 25.43
CA GLY A 1 22.14 16.33 25.34
C GLY A 1 21.75 16.05 23.90
N ASP A 2 20.64 15.36 23.69
CA ASP A 2 20.09 15.09 22.37
C ASP A 2 19.32 16.30 21.87
N VAL A 3 19.49 16.60 20.58
CA VAL A 3 18.76 17.66 19.89
C VAL A 3 17.83 17.01 18.86
N SER A 4 16.52 17.20 19.00
CA SER A 4 15.57 16.81 17.98
C SER A 4 15.33 17.99 17.03
N ILE A 5 15.70 17.81 15.78
CA ILE A 5 15.51 18.84 14.74
C ILE A 5 14.05 18.87 14.24
N GLY A 6 13.30 17.81 14.54
CA GLY A 6 11.92 17.68 14.05
C GLY A 6 11.84 17.41 12.56
N LYS A 7 10.76 17.88 11.93
CA LYS A 7 10.48 17.67 10.51
C LYS A 7 11.19 18.74 9.67
N LEU A 8 11.98 18.30 8.69
CA LEU A 8 12.54 19.22 7.69
C LEU A 8 11.43 19.80 6.82
N SER A 9 11.44 21.11 6.67
CA SER A 9 10.56 21.84 5.75
C SER A 9 11.29 23.04 5.18
N GLY A 10 11.03 23.38 3.92
CA GLY A 10 11.59 24.54 3.27
C GLY A 10 12.69 24.22 2.23
N ASN A 11 13.38 25.27 1.82
CA ASN A 11 14.41 25.18 0.78
C ASN A 11 15.69 24.57 1.36
N ILE A 12 16.38 23.76 0.54
CA ILE A 12 17.59 23.00 0.90
C ILE A 12 18.67 23.90 1.51
N ASN A 13 18.92 25.07 0.95
CA ASN A 13 19.95 26.00 1.46
C ASN A 13 19.60 26.54 2.85
N THR A 14 18.32 26.85 3.08
CA THR A 14 17.83 27.27 4.40
C THR A 14 18.01 26.17 5.43
N ILE A 15 17.70 24.93 5.05
CA ILE A 15 17.86 23.74 5.91
C ILE A 15 19.35 23.53 6.26
N LYS A 16 20.24 23.56 5.26
CA LYS A 16 21.71 23.44 5.48
C LYS A 16 22.20 24.49 6.47
N HIS A 17 21.79 25.74 6.29
CA HIS A 17 22.16 26.83 7.18
C HIS A 17 21.63 26.61 8.61
N GLN A 18 20.37 26.27 8.76
CA GLN A 18 19.77 26.01 10.07
C GLN A 18 20.48 24.86 10.81
N ILE A 19 20.78 23.76 10.11
CA ILE A 19 21.49 22.61 10.70
C ILE A 19 22.93 23.01 11.11
N SER A 20 23.61 23.86 10.34
CA SER A 20 24.97 24.30 10.66
C SER A 20 25.06 25.14 11.93
N LEU A 21 23.96 25.76 12.36
CA LEU A 21 23.89 26.56 13.59
C LEU A 21 23.62 25.72 14.86
N LEU A 22 23.31 24.44 14.71
CA LEU A 22 22.98 23.57 15.84
C LEU A 22 24.25 23.16 16.60
N SER A 23 24.17 23.23 17.92
CA SER A 23 25.20 22.76 18.83
C SER A 23 24.67 21.61 19.66
N GLY A 24 25.46 20.56 19.80
CA GLY A 24 25.10 19.37 20.58
C GLY A 24 25.93 18.15 20.19
N ASN A 25 25.69 17.03 20.84
CA ASN A 25 26.43 15.79 20.59
C ASN A 25 25.63 14.82 19.71
N ASN A 26 24.32 14.84 19.81
CA ASN A 26 23.44 13.91 19.11
C ASN A 26 22.27 14.67 18.47
N PHE A 27 22.01 14.36 17.23
CA PHE A 27 20.97 15.01 16.45
C PHE A 27 20.02 13.96 15.87
N TRP A 28 18.71 14.19 16.05
CA TRP A 28 17.65 13.39 15.47
C TRP A 28 16.92 14.21 14.43
N LEU A 29 16.67 13.61 13.28
CA LEU A 29 16.01 14.25 12.15
C LEU A 29 14.89 13.34 11.66
N THR A 30 13.71 13.93 11.45
CA THR A 30 12.55 13.25 10.87
C THR A 30 12.27 13.86 9.50
N VAL A 31 12.19 13.02 8.48
CA VAL A 31 11.94 13.42 7.09
C VAL A 31 10.75 12.61 6.56
N TRP A 32 9.86 13.25 5.82
CA TRP A 32 8.85 12.50 5.07
C TRP A 32 9.52 11.61 4.05
N ALA A 33 9.22 10.30 4.09
CA ALA A 33 9.80 9.33 3.16
C ALA A 33 9.49 9.66 1.69
N GLU A 34 8.38 10.32 1.41
CA GLU A 34 8.03 10.82 0.08
C GLU A 34 8.97 11.92 -0.45
N ASN A 35 9.65 12.63 0.44
CA ASN A 35 10.56 13.72 0.06
C ASN A 35 11.98 13.19 -0.09
N LYS A 36 12.24 12.53 -1.23
CA LYS A 36 13.56 11.98 -1.56
C LYS A 36 14.68 13.00 -1.45
N ALA A 37 14.44 14.25 -1.89
CA ALA A 37 15.45 15.30 -1.83
C ALA A 37 15.87 15.63 -0.40
N HIS A 38 14.95 15.62 0.55
CA HIS A 38 15.28 15.83 1.96
C HIS A 38 15.94 14.59 2.58
N CYS A 39 15.58 13.39 2.15
CA CYS A 39 16.27 12.16 2.58
C CYS A 39 17.73 12.18 2.13
N ASP A 40 17.99 12.50 0.86
CA ASP A 40 19.34 12.60 0.30
C ASP A 40 20.14 13.69 1.00
N LEU A 41 19.52 14.83 1.28
CA LEU A 41 20.15 15.91 2.04
C LEU A 41 20.57 15.47 3.46
N ALA A 42 19.73 14.71 4.15
CA ALA A 42 20.09 14.20 5.48
C ALA A 42 21.35 13.32 5.41
N GLU A 43 21.44 12.44 4.41
CA GLU A 43 22.61 11.58 4.19
C GLU A 43 23.85 12.41 3.79
N GLU A 44 23.71 13.40 2.90
CA GLU A 44 24.77 14.34 2.50
C GLU A 44 25.35 15.09 3.71
N LEU A 45 24.51 15.46 4.69
CA LEU A 45 24.91 16.13 5.91
C LEU A 45 25.49 15.17 6.98
N GLY A 46 25.63 13.89 6.64
CA GLY A 46 26.25 12.87 7.50
C GLY A 46 25.31 12.28 8.56
N PHE A 47 24.00 12.38 8.37
CA PHE A 47 23.05 11.65 9.17
C PHE A 47 22.93 10.22 8.64
N CYS A 48 22.84 9.26 9.57
CA CYS A 48 22.62 7.87 9.25
C CYS A 48 21.12 7.52 9.35
N TYR A 49 20.59 6.86 8.33
CA TYR A 49 19.22 6.34 8.37
C TYR A 49 19.10 5.28 9.45
N VAL A 50 18.10 5.41 10.32
CA VAL A 50 17.85 4.51 11.45
C VAL A 50 16.70 3.54 11.15
N GLY A 51 15.68 4.01 10.46
CA GLY A 51 14.50 3.22 10.14
C GLY A 51 13.27 4.07 9.88
N PRO A 52 12.17 3.43 9.45
CA PRO A 52 10.89 4.10 9.27
C PRO A 52 10.20 4.34 10.61
N LYS A 53 9.42 5.41 10.68
CA LYS A 53 8.41 5.63 11.71
C LYS A 53 7.06 5.82 11.04
N ILE A 54 6.10 5.01 11.43
CA ILE A 54 4.73 5.15 10.96
C ILE A 54 3.98 6.01 11.98
N THR A 55 3.37 7.11 11.50
CA THR A 55 2.55 7.97 12.35
C THR A 55 1.21 7.31 12.67
N THR A 56 0.44 7.88 13.61
CA THR A 56 -0.93 7.42 13.90
C THR A 56 -1.88 7.58 12.72
N TYR A 57 -1.49 8.40 11.73
CA TYR A 57 -2.23 8.58 10.47
C TYR A 57 -1.68 7.71 9.32
N GLY A 58 -0.66 6.83 9.58
CA GLY A 58 -0.03 5.92 8.63
C GLY A 58 0.98 6.55 7.69
N GLU A 59 1.31 7.82 7.87
CA GLU A 59 2.38 8.46 7.13
C GLU A 59 3.72 7.79 7.49
N VAL A 60 4.53 7.51 6.48
CA VAL A 60 5.87 6.96 6.67
C VAL A 60 6.89 8.08 6.74
N HIS A 61 7.59 8.17 7.86
CA HIS A 61 8.71 9.07 8.04
C HIS A 61 10.02 8.29 8.10
N ALA A 62 11.05 8.80 7.44
CA ALA A 62 12.44 8.34 7.59
C ALA A 62 13.06 9.00 8.82
N ILE A 63 13.60 8.20 9.71
CA ILE A 63 14.29 8.70 10.90
C ILE A 63 15.80 8.63 10.66
N TYR A 64 16.47 9.73 10.89
CA TYR A 64 17.91 9.89 10.75
C TYR A 64 18.55 10.29 12.08
N PHE A 65 19.78 9.85 12.28
CA PHE A 65 20.56 10.15 13.47
C PHE A 65 21.99 10.55 13.09
N LYS A 66 22.53 11.56 13.78
CA LYS A 66 23.93 11.95 13.70
C LYS A 66 24.48 12.14 15.10
N SER A 67 25.67 11.60 15.38
CA SER A 67 26.36 11.79 16.64
C SER A 67 27.75 12.39 16.40
N ASN A 68 28.08 13.38 17.19
CA ASN A 68 29.44 13.92 17.30
C ASN A 68 30.22 13.23 18.43
N SER A 69 29.62 12.25 19.10
CA SER A 69 30.22 11.47 20.16
C SER A 69 30.46 10.03 19.70
N PRO A 70 31.57 9.40 20.12
CA PRO A 70 31.83 7.97 19.84
C PRO A 70 30.94 7.00 20.66
N ILE A 71 30.02 7.49 21.47
CA ILE A 71 29.17 6.65 22.31
C ILE A 71 28.21 5.82 21.44
N PRO A 72 28.28 4.47 21.48
CA PRO A 72 27.32 3.62 20.78
C PRO A 72 25.91 3.86 21.31
N ARG A 73 24.94 3.97 20.41
CA ARG A 73 23.52 4.01 20.75
C ARG A 73 22.82 2.79 20.19
N SER A 74 21.93 2.24 21.00
CA SER A 74 20.94 1.29 20.50
C SER A 74 19.73 2.07 19.96
N PHE A 75 19.31 1.73 18.74
CA PHE A 75 18.09 2.27 18.14
C PHE A 75 16.92 1.35 18.44
N PRO A 76 15.69 1.88 18.50
CA PRO A 76 14.50 1.04 18.58
C PRO A 76 14.51 0.01 17.47
N LYS A 77 14.24 -1.25 17.83
CA LYS A 77 14.10 -2.31 16.82
C LYS A 77 12.82 -2.06 16.02
N VAL A 78 12.98 -1.88 14.72
CA VAL A 78 11.88 -1.78 13.78
C VAL A 78 11.64 -3.15 13.17
N GLU A 79 10.38 -3.59 13.06
CA GLU A 79 10.07 -4.85 12.40
C GLU A 79 10.49 -4.80 10.93
N SER A 80 11.03 -5.91 10.40
CA SER A 80 11.52 -5.99 9.02
C SER A 80 10.43 -5.65 7.99
N THR A 81 9.18 -5.99 8.29
CA THR A 81 8.01 -5.70 7.47
C THR A 81 7.75 -4.20 7.29
N GLU A 82 8.18 -3.34 8.22
CA GLU A 82 8.03 -1.89 8.10
C GLU A 82 8.91 -1.29 6.98
N TYR A 83 9.97 -2.00 6.57
CA TYR A 83 10.81 -1.61 5.44
C TYR A 83 10.25 -2.04 4.09
N LEU A 84 9.29 -2.98 4.06
CA LEU A 84 8.69 -3.47 2.83
C LEU A 84 7.72 -2.43 2.26
N SER A 85 7.88 -2.09 1.00
CA SER A 85 6.86 -1.35 0.24
C SER A 85 6.07 -2.32 -0.64
N ILE A 86 6.78 -3.28 -1.24
CA ILE A 86 6.22 -4.34 -2.06
C ILE A 86 7.09 -5.59 -1.94
N LYS A 87 6.48 -6.76 -1.99
CA LYS A 87 7.20 -8.05 -1.98
C LYS A 87 6.41 -9.12 -2.72
N LYS A 88 7.06 -9.86 -3.63
CA LYS A 88 6.51 -11.11 -4.15
C LYS A 88 6.64 -12.16 -3.05
N ILE A 89 5.53 -12.73 -2.62
CA ILE A 89 5.45 -13.67 -1.49
C ILE A 89 5.06 -15.08 -1.89
N GLY A 90 4.77 -15.31 -3.18
CA GLY A 90 4.42 -16.63 -3.69
C GLY A 90 3.88 -16.60 -5.10
N ALA A 91 3.28 -17.68 -5.49
CA ALA A 91 2.58 -17.86 -6.75
C ALA A 91 1.31 -18.69 -6.57
N ILE A 92 0.37 -18.51 -7.47
CA ILE A 92 -0.92 -19.19 -7.53
C ILE A 92 -0.89 -20.15 -8.73
N THR A 93 -1.57 -21.27 -8.64
CA THR A 93 -1.56 -22.29 -9.69
C THR A 93 -2.23 -21.81 -10.98
N SER A 94 -1.81 -22.34 -12.11
CA SER A 94 -2.42 -22.04 -13.42
C SER A 94 -3.89 -22.41 -13.48
N GLU A 95 -4.28 -23.53 -12.88
CA GLU A 95 -5.67 -23.99 -12.83
C GLU A 95 -6.58 -22.98 -12.14
N PHE A 96 -6.10 -22.36 -11.04
CA PHE A 96 -6.83 -21.29 -10.36
C PHE A 96 -7.02 -20.09 -11.30
N ILE A 97 -5.93 -19.65 -11.94
CA ILE A 97 -5.96 -18.48 -12.83
C ILE A 97 -6.88 -18.71 -14.01
N GLU A 98 -6.83 -19.89 -14.65
CA GLU A 98 -7.69 -20.27 -15.76
C GLU A 98 -9.16 -20.29 -15.33
N SER A 99 -9.47 -20.91 -14.18
CA SER A 99 -10.84 -20.97 -13.64
C SER A 99 -11.41 -19.58 -13.36
N VAL A 100 -10.64 -18.70 -12.70
CA VAL A 100 -11.06 -17.33 -12.40
C VAL A 100 -11.21 -16.53 -13.69
N SER A 101 -10.21 -16.59 -14.58
CA SER A 101 -10.18 -15.81 -15.82
C SER A 101 -11.35 -16.12 -16.74
N ALA A 102 -11.73 -17.40 -16.87
CA ALA A 102 -12.87 -17.83 -17.70
C ALA A 102 -14.21 -17.22 -17.25
N LYS A 103 -14.36 -16.90 -15.96
CA LYS A 103 -15.57 -16.30 -15.39
C LYS A 103 -15.62 -14.78 -15.53
N LEU A 104 -14.48 -14.11 -15.72
CA LEU A 104 -14.41 -12.64 -15.76
C LEU A 104 -15.29 -12.03 -16.87
N ALA A 105 -15.43 -12.72 -18.01
CA ALA A 105 -16.26 -12.27 -19.14
C ALA A 105 -17.76 -12.24 -18.81
N THR A 106 -18.21 -12.96 -17.78
CA THR A 106 -19.61 -13.04 -17.36
C THR A 106 -19.96 -12.08 -16.22
N LEU A 107 -18.97 -11.33 -15.72
CA LEU A 107 -19.19 -10.41 -14.62
C LEU A 107 -20.01 -9.18 -15.05
N PRO A 108 -20.75 -8.55 -14.11
CA PRO A 108 -21.34 -7.25 -14.36
C PRO A 108 -20.27 -6.19 -14.64
N ALA A 109 -20.70 -5.04 -15.13
CA ALA A 109 -19.78 -3.92 -15.38
C ALA A 109 -19.06 -3.52 -14.08
N PHE A 110 -17.75 -3.28 -14.19
CA PHE A 110 -16.95 -2.79 -13.08
C PHE A 110 -17.34 -1.36 -12.72
N THR A 111 -17.46 -1.09 -11.42
CA THR A 111 -17.81 0.23 -10.89
C THR A 111 -16.58 1.11 -10.78
N ASN A 112 -16.65 2.31 -11.37
CA ASN A 112 -15.55 3.27 -11.29
C ASN A 112 -15.33 3.74 -9.85
N HIS A 113 -14.09 3.74 -9.42
CA HIS A 113 -13.74 4.29 -8.11
C HIS A 113 -13.80 5.83 -8.14
N TYR A 114 -14.34 6.42 -7.08
CA TYR A 114 -14.60 7.85 -7.00
C TYR A 114 -13.38 8.71 -6.66
N SER A 115 -12.24 8.10 -6.31
CA SER A 115 -11.06 8.84 -5.85
C SER A 115 -10.51 9.79 -6.93
N ASN A 116 -9.93 10.91 -6.47
CA ASN A 116 -9.31 11.90 -7.34
C ASN A 116 -8.04 11.40 -8.05
N TYR A 117 -7.46 10.30 -7.56
CA TYR A 117 -6.28 9.65 -8.20
C TYR A 117 -6.66 8.82 -9.42
N ASN A 118 -7.96 8.56 -9.61
CA ASN A 118 -8.49 7.77 -10.70
C ASN A 118 -8.65 8.61 -11.96
N LYS A 119 -7.56 8.79 -12.69
CA LYS A 119 -7.57 9.56 -13.94
C LYS A 119 -8.48 8.90 -14.97
N ASP A 120 -9.29 9.75 -15.63
CA ASP A 120 -10.22 9.38 -16.71
C ASP A 120 -11.13 8.19 -16.37
N LYS A 121 -11.39 7.96 -15.06
CA LYS A 121 -12.13 6.78 -14.58
C LYS A 121 -11.54 5.49 -15.13
N ALA A 122 -10.21 5.43 -15.18
CA ALA A 122 -9.49 4.27 -15.68
C ALA A 122 -9.51 3.09 -14.70
N TRP A 123 -9.64 3.37 -13.39
CA TRP A 123 -9.68 2.35 -12.36
C TRP A 123 -11.09 2.07 -11.87
N SER A 124 -11.46 0.81 -11.87
CA SER A 124 -12.77 0.31 -11.48
C SER A 124 -12.64 -1.02 -10.73
N ALA A 125 -13.68 -1.41 -9.99
CA ALA A 125 -13.67 -2.62 -9.21
C ALA A 125 -15.04 -3.30 -9.11
N LEU A 126 -15.03 -4.56 -8.64
CA LEU A 126 -16.18 -5.32 -8.18
C LEU A 126 -15.82 -6.03 -6.87
N SER A 127 -16.69 -5.95 -5.87
CA SER A 127 -16.53 -6.60 -4.58
C SER A 127 -17.06 -8.03 -4.60
N LEU A 128 -16.22 -9.00 -4.17
CA LEU A 128 -16.66 -10.34 -3.78
C LEU A 128 -17.02 -10.35 -2.28
N ARG A 129 -16.28 -9.61 -1.48
CA ARG A 129 -16.50 -9.41 -0.05
C ARG A 129 -16.22 -7.95 0.31
N GLY A 130 -17.12 -7.32 1.03
CA GLY A 130 -17.01 -5.91 1.39
C GLY A 130 -18.00 -5.53 2.49
N TYR A 131 -18.30 -4.25 2.61
CA TYR A 131 -19.16 -3.70 3.67
C TYR A 131 -20.65 -3.67 3.32
N ARG A 132 -21.02 -4.14 2.14
CA ARG A 132 -22.42 -4.29 1.68
C ARG A 132 -22.57 -5.51 0.80
N PRO A 133 -23.78 -6.05 0.65
CA PRO A 133 -24.02 -7.20 -0.23
C PRO A 133 -23.96 -6.84 -1.72
N GLU A 134 -24.03 -5.56 -2.08
CA GLU A 134 -23.94 -5.12 -3.47
C GLU A 134 -22.47 -5.13 -3.92
N SER A 135 -22.18 -5.81 -5.04
CA SER A 135 -20.84 -5.95 -5.59
C SER A 135 -20.24 -4.64 -6.13
N ASP A 136 -21.08 -3.64 -6.40
CA ASP A 136 -20.68 -2.29 -6.81
C ASP A 136 -20.31 -1.37 -5.64
N PHE A 137 -20.54 -1.78 -4.39
CA PHE A 137 -20.02 -1.08 -3.22
C PHE A 137 -18.58 -1.51 -2.93
N ILE A 138 -17.63 -0.78 -3.49
CA ILE A 138 -16.21 -1.17 -3.60
C ILE A 138 -15.28 -0.50 -2.58
N THR A 139 -15.80 0.41 -1.74
CA THR A 139 -15.02 1.24 -0.81
C THR A 139 -15.28 0.89 0.65
N LYS A 140 -14.58 1.54 1.57
CA LYS A 140 -14.93 1.50 3.00
C LYS A 140 -15.94 2.61 3.32
N PRO A 141 -16.87 2.41 4.23
CA PRO A 141 -17.77 3.47 4.70
C PRO A 141 -17.04 4.72 5.20
N SER A 142 -15.86 4.51 5.83
CA SER A 142 -15.01 5.61 6.31
C SER A 142 -14.42 6.49 5.20
N GLU A 143 -14.33 5.96 3.98
CA GLU A 143 -13.79 6.66 2.81
C GLU A 143 -14.86 7.45 2.03
N MET A 144 -16.14 7.28 2.37
CA MET A 144 -17.24 7.96 1.71
C MET A 144 -17.30 9.44 2.11
N SER A 145 -18.01 10.26 1.30
CA SER A 145 -18.19 11.68 1.57
C SER A 145 -18.92 11.92 2.91
N ASP A 146 -18.74 13.10 3.49
CA ASP A 146 -19.39 13.43 4.76
C ASP A 146 -20.92 13.46 4.63
N ASP A 147 -21.44 13.92 3.49
CA ASP A 147 -22.89 13.87 3.21
C ASP A 147 -23.41 12.42 3.16
N TRP A 148 -22.62 11.50 2.60
CA TRP A 148 -23.00 10.09 2.58
C TRP A 148 -22.96 9.49 3.99
N LYS A 149 -21.92 9.81 4.76
CA LYS A 149 -21.79 9.34 6.16
C LYS A 149 -22.94 9.83 7.03
N GLU A 150 -23.32 11.10 6.89
CA GLU A 150 -24.46 11.65 7.64
C GLU A 150 -25.79 10.96 7.28
N LYS A 151 -26.03 10.69 5.99
CA LYS A 151 -27.23 9.95 5.55
C LYS A 151 -27.27 8.50 6.01
N ASN A 152 -26.10 7.91 6.31
CA ASN A 152 -25.97 6.51 6.70
C ASN A 152 -25.45 6.33 8.15
N LYS A 153 -25.52 7.35 8.99
CA LYS A 153 -24.98 7.34 10.35
C LYS A 153 -25.53 6.26 11.26
N ASP A 154 -26.79 5.88 11.03
CA ASP A 154 -27.49 4.85 11.80
C ASP A 154 -27.35 3.44 11.18
N VAL A 155 -26.63 3.30 10.06
CA VAL A 155 -26.41 2.03 9.39
C VAL A 155 -25.14 1.39 9.94
N LYS A 156 -25.26 0.16 10.44
CA LYS A 156 -24.12 -0.66 10.83
C LYS A 156 -23.56 -1.36 9.59
N PHE A 157 -22.31 -1.06 9.26
CA PHE A 157 -21.60 -1.70 8.17
C PHE A 157 -20.72 -2.82 8.68
N GLU A 158 -20.98 -4.03 8.24
CA GLU A 158 -20.20 -5.22 8.57
C GLU A 158 -19.64 -5.86 7.30
N LEU A 159 -18.48 -6.48 7.43
CA LEU A 159 -17.89 -7.25 6.33
C LEU A 159 -18.75 -8.48 6.02
N GLN A 160 -19.17 -8.58 4.78
CA GLN A 160 -20.02 -9.67 4.28
C GLN A 160 -19.68 -10.02 2.85
N ASP A 161 -20.02 -11.25 2.48
CA ASP A 161 -19.88 -11.73 1.12
C ASP A 161 -20.99 -11.17 0.23
N THR A 162 -20.64 -10.82 -1.01
CA THR A 162 -21.63 -10.50 -2.04
C THR A 162 -22.10 -11.76 -2.73
N PRO A 163 -23.30 -11.78 -3.36
CA PRO A 163 -23.73 -12.91 -4.18
C PRO A 163 -22.77 -13.28 -5.31
N LEU A 164 -21.99 -12.28 -5.80
CA LEU A 164 -20.97 -12.50 -6.80
C LEU A 164 -19.87 -13.47 -6.34
N TYR A 165 -19.60 -13.53 -5.04
CA TYR A 165 -18.57 -14.42 -4.49
C TYR A 165 -18.90 -15.90 -4.68
N ASP A 166 -20.19 -16.26 -4.80
CA ASP A 166 -20.61 -17.66 -4.99
C ASP A 166 -20.18 -18.23 -6.35
N MET A 167 -19.86 -17.35 -7.31
CA MET A 167 -19.29 -17.76 -8.60
C MET A 167 -17.83 -18.20 -8.50
N PHE A 168 -17.13 -17.92 -7.39
CA PHE A 168 -15.69 -18.11 -7.21
C PHE A 168 -15.35 -19.00 -6.00
N PRO A 169 -15.80 -20.28 -5.98
CA PRO A 169 -15.48 -21.21 -4.88
C PRO A 169 -13.97 -21.41 -4.72
N GLU A 170 -13.22 -21.39 -5.82
CA GLU A 170 -11.76 -21.48 -5.80
C GLU A 170 -11.09 -20.30 -5.06
N VAL A 171 -11.68 -19.10 -5.12
CA VAL A 171 -11.19 -17.95 -4.34
C VAL A 171 -11.47 -18.16 -2.86
N ARG A 172 -12.64 -18.70 -2.48
CA ARG A 172 -12.95 -19.07 -1.10
C ARG A 172 -11.97 -20.12 -0.56
N GLU A 173 -11.66 -21.14 -1.35
CA GLU A 173 -10.70 -22.19 -0.99
C GLU A 173 -9.31 -21.58 -0.78
N LEU A 174 -8.81 -20.77 -1.73
CA LEU A 174 -7.53 -20.09 -1.60
C LEU A 174 -7.45 -19.26 -0.31
N LEU A 175 -8.51 -18.54 0.03
CA LEU A 175 -8.52 -17.62 1.17
C LEU A 175 -8.79 -18.30 2.50
N SER A 176 -9.24 -19.54 2.51
CA SER A 176 -9.49 -20.33 3.75
C SER A 176 -8.23 -20.54 4.60
N LYS A 177 -7.05 -20.44 4.00
CA LYS A 177 -5.76 -20.52 4.69
C LYS A 177 -5.41 -19.27 5.51
N TYR A 178 -6.07 -18.12 5.22
CA TYR A 178 -5.83 -16.90 5.98
C TYR A 178 -6.77 -16.80 7.18
N ARG A 179 -6.24 -16.38 8.31
CA ARG A 179 -6.98 -16.34 9.58
C ARG A 179 -8.20 -15.43 9.52
N GLU A 180 -8.05 -14.26 8.91
CA GLU A 180 -9.11 -13.25 8.78
C GLU A 180 -8.95 -12.51 7.47
N VAL A 181 -10.00 -12.51 6.66
CA VAL A 181 -10.07 -11.85 5.36
C VAL A 181 -11.12 -10.74 5.44
N HIS A 182 -10.70 -9.52 5.12
CA HIS A 182 -11.58 -8.36 5.10
C HIS A 182 -12.20 -8.18 3.72
N ARG A 183 -11.61 -7.34 2.86
CA ARG A 183 -12.15 -7.09 1.52
C ARG A 183 -11.51 -8.01 0.48
N VAL A 184 -12.33 -8.46 -0.45
CA VAL A 184 -11.90 -9.22 -1.63
C VAL A 184 -12.54 -8.59 -2.86
N ARG A 185 -11.73 -8.12 -3.82
CA ARG A 185 -12.21 -7.36 -4.97
C ARG A 185 -11.44 -7.71 -6.23
N PHE A 186 -12.13 -7.77 -7.35
CA PHE A 186 -11.47 -7.60 -8.63
C PHE A 186 -11.26 -6.10 -8.88
N MET A 187 -10.04 -5.72 -9.24
CA MET A 187 -9.68 -4.34 -9.58
C MET A 187 -9.15 -4.29 -10.99
N GLN A 188 -9.80 -3.48 -11.82
CA GLN A 188 -9.48 -3.29 -13.24
C GLN A 188 -8.81 -1.94 -13.45
N LEU A 189 -7.80 -1.91 -14.33
CA LEU A 189 -7.19 -0.70 -14.87
C LEU A 189 -7.26 -0.75 -16.39
N LYS A 190 -7.91 0.25 -17.00
CA LYS A 190 -8.11 0.34 -18.46
C LYS A 190 -6.78 0.44 -19.21
N PRO A 191 -6.74 -0.03 -20.48
CA PRO A 191 -5.56 0.11 -21.34
C PRO A 191 -5.36 1.54 -21.85
N GLY A 192 -4.29 1.74 -22.64
CA GLY A 192 -4.05 2.97 -23.36
C GLY A 192 -3.63 4.15 -22.51
N GLY A 193 -2.85 3.90 -21.43
CA GLY A 193 -2.40 4.93 -20.50
C GLY A 193 -3.34 5.13 -19.31
N GLY A 194 -4.25 4.18 -19.06
CA GLY A 194 -5.08 4.21 -17.85
C GLY A 194 -4.20 4.29 -16.60
N GLU A 195 -4.46 5.27 -15.73
CA GLU A 195 -3.60 5.60 -14.61
C GLU A 195 -4.37 5.67 -13.29
N LEU A 196 -3.77 5.09 -12.28
CA LEU A 196 -4.00 5.41 -10.88
C LEU A 196 -2.79 6.20 -10.41
N GLU A 197 -2.96 7.52 -10.25
CA GLU A 197 -1.86 8.43 -9.92
C GLU A 197 -1.15 8.07 -8.62
N ARG A 198 0.06 8.60 -8.45
CA ARG A 198 0.81 8.45 -7.21
C ARG A 198 0.01 8.96 -6.01
N HIS A 199 -0.22 8.07 -5.06
CA HIS A 199 -0.94 8.34 -3.82
C HIS A 199 -0.51 7.37 -2.72
N THR A 200 -0.93 7.65 -1.49
CA THR A 200 -1.03 6.68 -0.41
C THR A 200 -2.50 6.40 -0.17
N ASP A 201 -2.87 5.17 0.19
CA ASP A 201 -4.23 4.95 0.66
C ASP A 201 -4.46 5.78 1.92
N GLN A 202 -5.68 6.32 2.03
CA GLN A 202 -6.07 7.00 3.27
C GLN A 202 -5.91 6.04 4.42
N VAL A 203 -5.24 6.55 5.40
CA VAL A 203 -4.59 5.82 6.43
C VAL A 203 -5.57 5.00 7.25
N ASP A 204 -5.51 3.73 7.01
CA ASP A 204 -5.90 2.74 7.97
C ASP A 204 -4.67 2.46 8.86
N LYS A 205 -4.67 2.98 10.10
CA LYS A 205 -3.60 2.76 11.07
C LYS A 205 -3.33 1.28 11.35
N ASP A 206 -4.26 0.41 10.96
CA ASP A 206 -4.17 -1.03 11.12
C ASP A 206 -3.62 -1.72 9.87
N SER A 207 -3.32 -0.98 8.78
CA SER A 207 -2.67 -1.51 7.58
C SER A 207 -1.18 -1.73 7.76
N GLY A 208 -0.63 -2.68 7.01
CA GLY A 208 0.80 -2.99 6.95
C GLY A 208 1.10 -4.48 6.93
N GLY A 209 2.39 -4.81 6.88
CA GLY A 209 2.88 -6.19 6.87
C GLY A 209 3.17 -6.76 8.26
N SER A 210 3.24 -5.92 9.29
CA SER A 210 3.55 -6.35 10.66
C SER A 210 2.47 -7.26 11.23
N LYS A 211 2.85 -8.11 12.17
CA LYS A 211 1.95 -9.11 12.75
C LYS A 211 0.69 -8.48 13.31
N GLY A 212 -0.47 -9.02 12.93
CA GLY A 212 -1.78 -8.52 13.34
C GLY A 212 -2.26 -7.30 12.55
N LYS A 213 -1.51 -6.82 11.55
CA LYS A 213 -1.93 -5.73 10.68
C LYS A 213 -2.64 -6.24 9.43
N LEU A 214 -3.39 -5.36 8.80
CA LEU A 214 -4.14 -5.65 7.58
C LEU A 214 -3.22 -5.50 6.36
N ALA A 215 -2.75 -6.62 5.83
CA ALA A 215 -1.91 -6.69 4.65
C ALA A 215 -2.77 -6.68 3.37
N ARG A 216 -2.33 -5.91 2.36
CA ARG A 216 -2.94 -5.96 1.03
C ARG A 216 -2.16 -6.90 0.12
N LEU A 217 -2.89 -7.83 -0.48
CA LEU A 217 -2.35 -8.80 -1.43
C LEU A 217 -2.90 -8.54 -2.82
N HIS A 218 -2.07 -8.75 -3.84
CA HIS A 218 -2.44 -8.68 -5.24
C HIS A 218 -2.13 -10.00 -5.93
N ILE A 219 -3.10 -10.51 -6.71
CA ILE A 219 -2.93 -11.63 -7.62
C ILE A 219 -3.34 -11.13 -9.01
N PRO A 220 -2.39 -10.92 -9.94
CA PRO A 220 -2.72 -10.60 -11.32
C PRO A 220 -3.43 -11.77 -11.99
N ILE A 221 -4.65 -11.53 -12.45
CA ILE A 221 -5.44 -12.50 -13.25
C ILE A 221 -5.27 -12.22 -14.73
N ILE A 222 -5.29 -10.91 -15.10
CA ILE A 222 -4.99 -10.43 -16.45
C ILE A 222 -3.98 -9.29 -16.32
N THR A 223 -2.90 -9.36 -17.05
CA THR A 223 -1.89 -8.30 -17.13
C THR A 223 -1.25 -8.28 -18.52
N ASN A 224 -0.39 -7.32 -18.78
CA ASN A 224 0.37 -7.21 -20.03
C ASN A 224 1.76 -6.61 -19.76
N PRO A 225 2.75 -6.79 -20.66
CA PRO A 225 4.12 -6.33 -20.43
C PRO A 225 4.30 -4.82 -20.24
N ASN A 226 3.32 -4.03 -20.67
CA ASN A 226 3.34 -2.57 -20.57
C ASN A 226 2.60 -2.04 -19.32
N MET A 227 2.20 -2.95 -18.43
CA MET A 227 1.67 -2.59 -17.13
C MET A 227 2.83 -2.30 -16.16
N ILE A 228 2.87 -1.07 -15.64
CA ILE A 228 3.91 -0.64 -14.69
C ILE A 228 3.27 -0.33 -13.36
N PHE A 229 3.80 -0.95 -12.30
CA PHE A 229 3.50 -0.61 -10.92
C PHE A 229 4.74 0.04 -10.30
N THR A 230 4.58 1.23 -9.74
CA THR A 230 5.66 1.96 -9.08
C THR A 230 5.34 2.12 -7.61
N VAL A 231 6.26 1.75 -6.75
CA VAL A 231 6.19 1.99 -5.29
C VAL A 231 7.40 2.79 -4.87
N TRP A 232 7.28 3.50 -3.74
CA TRP A 232 8.40 4.22 -3.14
C TRP A 232 8.74 3.58 -1.81
N ASP A 233 10.02 3.41 -1.56
CA ASP A 233 10.52 2.84 -0.31
C ASP A 233 10.41 3.84 0.87
N THR A 234 10.87 3.41 2.04
CA THR A 234 10.85 4.20 3.28
C THR A 234 11.79 5.41 3.26
N LYS A 235 12.58 5.59 2.20
CA LYS A 235 13.46 6.74 1.95
C LYS A 235 13.07 7.52 0.69
N GLY A 236 11.90 7.23 0.12
CA GLY A 236 11.39 7.90 -1.06
C GLY A 236 12.02 7.47 -2.39
N THR A 237 12.73 6.35 -2.42
CA THR A 237 13.31 5.81 -3.66
C THR A 237 12.25 5.04 -4.45
N PRO A 238 12.00 5.37 -5.73
CA PRO A 238 11.03 4.64 -6.54
C PRO A 238 11.57 3.28 -6.97
N GLN A 239 10.71 2.27 -6.92
CA GLN A 239 10.90 0.94 -7.45
C GLN A 239 9.79 0.63 -8.43
N LYS A 240 10.15 0.28 -9.67
CA LYS A 240 9.19 -0.19 -10.68
C LYS A 240 9.17 -1.70 -10.69
N VAL A 241 7.98 -2.28 -10.67
CA VAL A 241 7.78 -3.73 -10.74
C VAL A 241 6.76 -4.07 -11.82
N HIS A 242 6.95 -5.23 -12.44
CA HIS A 242 5.94 -5.92 -13.23
C HIS A 242 5.45 -7.09 -12.40
N MET A 243 4.14 -7.27 -12.32
CA MET A 243 3.51 -8.39 -11.63
C MET A 243 2.99 -9.36 -12.69
N ASP A 244 3.63 -10.51 -12.82
CA ASP A 244 3.21 -11.55 -13.76
C ASP A 244 1.92 -12.22 -13.33
N VAL A 245 1.17 -12.77 -14.30
CA VAL A 245 -0.05 -13.55 -14.04
C VAL A 245 0.24 -14.67 -13.04
N GLY A 246 -0.60 -14.78 -12.03
CA GLY A 246 -0.47 -15.80 -10.99
C GLY A 246 0.54 -15.49 -9.88
N ASP A 247 1.30 -14.42 -9.97
CA ASP A 247 2.13 -13.98 -8.85
C ASP A 247 1.27 -13.59 -7.64
N LEU A 248 1.78 -13.85 -6.45
CA LEU A 248 1.19 -13.35 -5.21
C LEU A 248 2.11 -12.26 -4.62
N TRP A 249 1.60 -11.04 -4.57
CA TRP A 249 2.34 -9.87 -4.11
C TRP A 249 1.69 -9.27 -2.86
N PHE A 250 2.52 -8.85 -1.92
CA PHE A 250 2.17 -7.93 -0.83
C PHE A 250 2.47 -6.49 -1.25
N LEU A 251 1.59 -5.55 -0.87
CA LEU A 251 1.76 -4.11 -1.06
C LEU A 251 1.47 -3.38 0.25
N ASP A 252 2.41 -2.58 0.73
CA ASP A 252 2.15 -1.64 1.83
C ASP A 252 1.54 -0.34 1.30
N THR A 253 0.22 -0.23 1.36
CA THR A 253 -0.53 0.90 0.82
C THR A 253 -0.37 2.21 1.59
N ARG A 254 0.28 2.17 2.74
CA ARG A 254 0.68 3.36 3.51
C ARG A 254 1.81 4.11 2.79
N LYS A 255 2.57 3.42 1.94
CA LYS A 255 3.66 3.97 1.14
C LYS A 255 3.15 4.42 -0.22
N PRO A 256 3.76 5.47 -0.81
CA PRO A 256 3.33 5.95 -2.10
C PRO A 256 3.41 4.86 -3.17
N HIS A 257 2.37 4.78 -3.98
CA HIS A 257 2.30 3.85 -5.09
C HIS A 257 1.50 4.43 -6.26
N GLN A 258 1.74 3.89 -7.44
CA GLN A 258 1.17 4.30 -8.72
C GLN A 258 1.02 3.09 -9.62
N ALA A 259 0.03 3.09 -10.49
CA ALA A 259 -0.16 2.06 -11.49
C ALA A 259 -0.52 2.70 -12.85
N ILE A 260 0.16 2.28 -13.93
CA ILE A 260 -0.09 2.76 -15.28
C ILE A 260 -0.19 1.55 -16.22
N ASN A 261 -1.27 1.49 -17.00
CA ASN A 261 -1.49 0.47 -18.00
C ASN A 261 -1.30 1.05 -19.42
N ASN A 262 -0.10 0.97 -19.96
CA ASN A 262 0.23 1.40 -21.30
C ASN A 262 -0.01 0.31 -22.36
N GLY A 263 -0.61 -0.80 -21.98
CA GLY A 263 -0.94 -1.89 -22.89
C GLY A 263 -2.22 -1.70 -23.65
N THR A 264 -2.63 -2.72 -24.40
CA THR A 264 -3.84 -2.76 -25.22
C THR A 264 -5.04 -3.41 -24.52
N ASP A 265 -4.77 -4.13 -23.44
CA ASP A 265 -5.75 -4.93 -22.72
C ASP A 265 -5.98 -4.42 -21.30
N ASN A 266 -7.16 -4.67 -20.76
CA ASN A 266 -7.43 -4.39 -19.34
C ASN A 266 -6.47 -5.17 -18.44
N ARG A 267 -6.00 -4.54 -17.38
CA ARG A 267 -5.36 -5.24 -16.28
C ARG A 267 -6.40 -5.54 -15.21
N ILE A 268 -6.48 -6.79 -14.77
CA ILE A 268 -7.40 -7.21 -13.70
C ILE A 268 -6.60 -7.97 -12.64
N HIS A 269 -6.61 -7.45 -11.42
CA HIS A 269 -6.06 -8.12 -10.24
C HIS A 269 -7.17 -8.54 -9.28
N LEU A 270 -7.04 -9.72 -8.69
CA LEU A 270 -7.74 -10.07 -7.46
C LEU A 270 -6.95 -9.42 -6.30
N VAL A 271 -7.61 -8.52 -5.57
CA VAL A 271 -7.02 -7.77 -4.47
C VAL A 271 -7.70 -8.16 -3.16
N ILE A 272 -6.88 -8.54 -2.18
CA ILE A 272 -7.30 -9.13 -0.92
C ILE A 272 -6.71 -8.32 0.21
N ASP A 273 -7.53 -7.94 1.17
CA ASP A 273 -7.08 -7.37 2.44
C ASP A 273 -7.24 -8.45 3.52
N ALA A 274 -6.13 -8.96 4.09
CA ALA A 274 -6.13 -10.04 5.08
C ALA A 274 -5.19 -9.71 6.26
N ILE A 275 -5.51 -10.25 7.44
CA ILE A 275 -4.66 -10.06 8.61
C ILE A 275 -3.32 -10.80 8.44
N SER A 276 -2.23 -10.09 8.66
CA SER A 276 -0.87 -10.60 8.61
C SER A 276 -0.57 -11.49 9.83
N GLU A 277 -0.92 -12.75 9.72
CA GLU A 277 -0.68 -13.79 10.71
C GLU A 277 -0.37 -15.13 10.04
N GLY A 278 0.20 -16.09 10.82
CA GLY A 278 0.53 -17.42 10.31
C GLY A 278 1.39 -17.38 9.05
N ASP A 279 1.06 -18.22 8.06
CA ASP A 279 1.81 -18.35 6.81
C ASP A 279 1.96 -17.05 6.04
N LEU A 280 0.97 -16.15 6.13
CA LEU A 280 1.07 -14.84 5.50
C LEU A 280 2.18 -14.01 6.14
N TYR A 281 2.21 -13.90 7.47
CA TYR A 281 3.25 -13.16 8.16
C TYR A 281 4.63 -13.79 7.91
N GLU A 282 4.76 -15.12 7.99
CA GLU A 282 6.01 -15.83 7.71
C GLU A 282 6.53 -15.54 6.29
N SER A 283 5.65 -15.47 5.30
CA SER A 283 6.01 -15.11 3.92
C SER A 283 6.51 -13.66 3.78
N LEU A 284 6.09 -12.77 4.67
CA LEU A 284 6.55 -11.38 4.68
C LEU A 284 7.93 -11.23 5.31
N VAL A 285 8.24 -11.98 6.36
CA VAL A 285 9.50 -11.87 7.11
C VAL A 285 10.63 -12.76 6.58
N SER A 286 10.29 -13.81 5.80
CA SER A 286 11.26 -14.66 5.09
C SER A 286 11.92 -13.89 3.94
#